data_1c5dfded22fc06052375c558fe115907
#
_entry.id   1c5dfded22fc06052375c558fe115907
#
_cell.length_a   1.000
_cell.length_b   1.000
_cell.length_c   1.000
_cell.angle_alpha   90.00
_cell.angle_beta   90.00
_cell.angle_gamma   90.00
#
_symmetry.space_group_name_H-M   'P 1'
#
loop_
_entity.id
_entity.type
_entity.pdbx_description
1 polymer ?
#
loop_
_entity_poly.entity_id
_entity_poly.type
_entity_poly.pdbx_seq_one_letter_code
_entity_poly.pdbx_strand_id
1 'polypeptide(L)'
;MKAIRTGAKPSTLDTLQWVDIEDAPAPRPNEITVALKASSLNFHDYAVVNGMIRADEGRIPMSDGAGEVVAVGSEVGDFAVGDAVVSTFFPYWLDGATPPGAFTRVPGDGIDGYARE
;
A
#
# COMPACT_ATOMS: atom_id res chain seq x y z
N MET A 1 -2.07 14.07 -5.28
CA MET A 1 -1.36 13.70 -4.04
C MET A 1 0.10 13.37 -4.32
N LYS A 2 0.97 13.41 -3.31
CA LYS A 2 2.39 13.06 -3.42
C LYS A 2 2.61 11.58 -3.15
N ALA A 3 3.60 10.99 -3.82
CA ALA A 3 4.05 9.63 -3.56
C ALA A 3 5.56 9.49 -3.75
N ILE A 4 6.12 8.40 -3.19
CA ILE A 4 7.48 7.97 -3.49
C ILE A 4 7.38 6.74 -4.39
N ARG A 5 8.17 6.70 -5.46
CA ARG A 5 8.29 5.55 -6.36
C ARG A 5 9.71 5.02 -6.41
N THR A 6 9.83 3.71 -6.61
CA THR A 6 11.11 3.11 -6.98
C THR A 6 11.53 3.60 -8.36
N GLY A 7 12.81 3.90 -8.53
CA GLY A 7 13.38 4.32 -9.80
C GLY A 7 13.65 3.17 -10.76
N ALA A 8 14.39 3.50 -11.82
CA ALA A 8 14.88 2.51 -12.79
C ALA A 8 15.76 1.44 -12.13
N LYS A 9 15.72 0.24 -12.67
CA LYS A 9 16.55 -0.87 -12.18
C LYS A 9 18.01 -0.77 -12.67
N PRO A 10 18.97 -1.13 -11.83
CA PRO A 10 18.85 -1.60 -10.46
C PRO A 10 18.40 -0.48 -9.52
N SER A 11 17.30 -0.70 -8.80
CA SER A 11 16.80 0.28 -7.83
C SER A 11 17.60 0.24 -6.53
N THR A 12 17.75 1.40 -5.92
CA THR A 12 18.40 1.62 -4.63
C THR A 12 17.70 2.76 -3.90
N LEU A 13 18.07 3.02 -2.65
CA LEU A 13 17.55 4.18 -1.91
C LEU A 13 17.79 5.50 -2.66
N ASP A 14 18.94 5.63 -3.35
CA ASP A 14 19.30 6.85 -4.08
C ASP A 14 18.48 7.06 -5.36
N THR A 15 17.80 6.01 -5.84
CA THR A 15 16.96 6.06 -7.05
C THR A 15 15.48 6.32 -6.75
N LEU A 16 15.11 6.46 -5.48
CA LEU A 16 13.74 6.81 -5.09
C LEU A 16 13.35 8.19 -5.64
N GLN A 17 12.13 8.30 -6.12
CA GLN A 17 11.62 9.51 -6.76
C GLN A 17 10.36 10.02 -6.05
N TRP A 18 10.34 11.32 -5.73
CA TRP A 18 9.11 12.02 -5.40
C TRP A 18 8.33 12.32 -6.67
N VAL A 19 7.07 11.93 -6.69
CA VAL A 19 6.19 12.12 -7.86
C VAL A 19 4.83 12.66 -7.43
N ASP A 20 4.20 13.37 -8.35
CA ASP A 20 2.77 13.68 -8.25
C ASP A 20 1.99 12.56 -8.94
N ILE A 21 0.98 12.04 -8.26
CA ILE A 21 0.06 11.03 -8.77
C ILE A 21 -1.38 11.55 -8.67
N GLU A 22 -2.30 10.93 -9.41
CA GLU A 22 -3.72 11.24 -9.29
C GLU A 22 -4.22 10.93 -7.87
N ASP A 23 -5.20 11.68 -7.43
CA ASP A 23 -5.88 11.41 -6.17
C ASP A 23 -6.63 10.07 -6.25
N ALA A 24 -6.83 9.45 -5.08
CA ALA A 24 -7.55 8.20 -5.02
C ALA A 24 -8.98 8.39 -5.57
N PRO A 25 -9.46 7.48 -6.45
CA PRO A 25 -10.84 7.53 -6.93
C PRO A 25 -11.82 7.29 -5.77
N ALA A 26 -13.09 7.59 -6.00
CA ALA A 26 -14.13 7.22 -5.05
C ALA A 26 -14.10 5.70 -4.79
N PRO A 27 -14.32 5.26 -3.54
CA PRO A 27 -14.25 3.85 -3.17
C PRO A 27 -15.36 3.06 -3.89
N ARG A 28 -15.03 1.85 -4.33
CA ARG A 28 -16.02 0.89 -4.85
C ARG A 28 -16.96 0.46 -3.70
N PRO A 29 -18.06 -0.27 -4.02
CA PRO A 29 -19.07 -0.61 -3.01
C PRO A 29 -18.52 -1.24 -1.72
N ASN A 30 -17.48 -2.08 -1.80
CA ASN A 30 -16.87 -2.80 -0.67
C ASN A 30 -15.48 -2.27 -0.29
N GLU A 31 -15.15 -1.03 -0.65
CA GLU A 31 -13.86 -0.40 -0.35
C GLU A 31 -14.03 0.79 0.59
N ILE A 32 -12.95 1.14 1.24
CA ILE A 32 -12.82 2.38 2.02
C ILE A 32 -11.68 3.23 1.43
N THR A 33 -11.79 4.54 1.54
CA THR A 33 -10.69 5.45 1.30
C THR A 33 -10.10 5.90 2.63
N VAL A 34 -8.79 5.80 2.76
CA VAL A 34 -8.05 6.14 3.99
C VAL A 34 -7.09 7.28 3.71
N ALA A 35 -7.19 8.36 4.48
CA ALA A 35 -6.17 9.40 4.53
C ALA A 35 -5.01 8.90 5.38
N LEU A 36 -3.89 8.58 4.75
CA LEU A 36 -2.73 8.04 5.45
C LEU A 36 -2.10 9.09 6.38
N LYS A 37 -1.74 8.68 7.59
CA LYS A 37 -1.13 9.51 8.63
C LYS A 37 0.23 9.00 9.07
N ALA A 38 0.48 7.70 8.95
CA ALA A 38 1.70 7.06 9.36
C ALA A 38 1.97 5.79 8.55
N SER A 39 3.23 5.40 8.54
CA SER A 39 3.71 4.13 8.01
C SER A 39 4.87 3.66 8.88
N SER A 40 5.21 2.38 8.83
CA SER A 40 6.38 1.82 9.50
C SER A 40 7.39 1.29 8.48
N LEU A 41 8.68 1.39 8.79
CA LEU A 41 9.75 0.84 7.98
C LEU A 41 10.02 -0.59 8.38
N ASN A 42 9.85 -1.51 7.45
CA ASN A 42 10.13 -2.93 7.61
C ASN A 42 11.32 -3.35 6.75
N PHE A 43 12.00 -4.43 7.13
CA PHE A 43 13.05 -5.00 6.28
C PHE A 43 12.55 -5.35 4.87
N HIS A 44 11.29 -5.76 4.76
CA HIS A 44 10.61 -5.99 3.49
C HIS A 44 10.70 -4.75 2.57
N ASP A 45 10.40 -3.58 3.07
CA ASP A 45 10.40 -2.34 2.29
C ASP A 45 11.82 -2.00 1.78
N TYR A 46 12.81 -2.16 2.66
CA TYR A 46 14.21 -2.02 2.30
C TYR A 46 14.63 -3.03 1.23
N ALA A 47 14.23 -4.30 1.37
CA ALA A 47 14.53 -5.36 0.44
C ALA A 47 13.90 -5.12 -0.95
N VAL A 48 12.69 -4.56 -1.00
CA VAL A 48 12.04 -4.17 -2.26
C VAL A 48 12.81 -3.03 -2.93
N VAL A 49 13.10 -1.95 -2.19
CA VAL A 49 13.79 -0.77 -2.75
C VAL A 49 15.17 -1.12 -3.29
N ASN A 50 15.90 -2.00 -2.62
CA ASN A 50 17.22 -2.44 -3.04
C ASN A 50 17.22 -3.66 -3.99
N GLY A 51 16.06 -4.05 -4.51
CA GLY A 51 15.94 -5.09 -5.51
C GLY A 51 16.19 -6.52 -5.03
N MET A 52 16.25 -6.75 -3.71
CA MET A 52 16.33 -8.10 -3.13
C MET A 52 15.00 -8.85 -3.25
N ILE A 53 13.89 -8.13 -3.16
CA ILE A 53 12.56 -8.62 -3.48
C ILE A 53 12.14 -7.98 -4.80
N ARG A 54 11.63 -8.80 -5.72
CA ARG A 54 11.23 -8.34 -7.05
C ARG A 54 9.95 -7.49 -6.95
N ALA A 55 10.03 -6.27 -7.47
CA ALA A 55 8.88 -5.41 -7.73
C ALA A 55 9.01 -4.80 -9.12
N ASP A 56 7.91 -4.30 -9.67
CA ASP A 56 7.93 -3.58 -10.93
C ASP A 56 8.60 -2.20 -10.75
N GLU A 57 9.17 -1.68 -11.83
CA GLU A 57 9.69 -0.31 -11.87
C GLU A 57 8.55 0.69 -11.61
N GLY A 58 8.83 1.75 -10.85
CA GLY A 58 7.83 2.74 -10.49
C GLY A 58 6.85 2.31 -9.40
N ARG A 59 7.10 1.18 -8.72
CA ARG A 59 6.30 0.71 -7.60
C ARG A 59 6.33 1.72 -6.45
N ILE A 60 5.19 1.99 -5.84
CA ILE A 60 5.11 2.73 -4.57
C ILE A 60 5.46 1.76 -3.45
N PRO A 61 6.57 1.98 -2.70
CA PRO A 61 6.97 1.07 -1.63
C PRO A 61 6.12 1.24 -0.38
N MET A 62 6.52 0.62 0.71
CA MET A 62 5.93 0.56 2.05
C MET A 62 4.76 -0.41 2.16
N SER A 63 4.95 -1.39 3.04
CA SER A 63 4.01 -2.50 3.24
C SER A 63 2.95 -2.23 4.31
N ASP A 64 3.18 -1.23 5.17
CA ASP A 64 2.25 -0.84 6.23
C ASP A 64 1.76 0.58 6.04
N GLY A 65 0.48 0.79 6.32
CA GLY A 65 -0.16 2.09 6.35
C GLY A 65 -1.16 2.20 7.49
N ALA A 66 -1.18 3.35 8.14
CA ALA A 66 -2.15 3.69 9.16
C ALA A 66 -2.78 5.05 8.84
N GLY A 67 -4.05 5.23 9.13
CA GLY A 67 -4.73 6.48 8.84
C GLY A 67 -6.17 6.50 9.32
N GLU A 68 -6.91 7.44 8.78
CA GLU A 68 -8.31 7.69 9.10
C GLU A 68 -9.18 7.44 7.86
N VAL A 69 -10.29 6.74 8.04
CA VAL A 69 -11.28 6.51 6.97
C VAL A 69 -11.92 7.85 6.62
N VAL A 70 -11.85 8.24 5.35
CA VAL A 70 -12.42 9.50 4.84
C VAL A 70 -13.60 9.27 3.89
N ALA A 71 -13.76 8.08 3.36
CA ALA A 71 -14.93 7.69 2.58
C ALA A 71 -15.15 6.17 2.66
N VAL A 72 -16.40 5.74 2.53
CA VAL A 72 -16.80 4.34 2.54
C VAL A 72 -17.68 4.03 1.33
N GLY A 73 -17.52 2.84 0.76
CA GLY A 73 -18.39 2.33 -0.30
C GLY A 73 -19.76 1.91 0.24
N SER A 74 -20.72 1.76 -0.66
CA SER A 74 -22.13 1.55 -0.32
C SER A 74 -22.44 0.21 0.38
N GLU A 75 -21.54 -0.77 0.31
CA GLU A 75 -21.68 -2.10 0.92
C GLU A 75 -20.80 -2.29 2.16
N VAL A 76 -20.06 -1.24 2.56
CA VAL A 76 -19.23 -1.28 3.77
C VAL A 76 -20.10 -1.06 5.01
N GLY A 77 -20.12 -2.06 5.90
CA GLY A 77 -20.88 -2.00 7.17
C GLY A 77 -19.99 -1.96 8.43
N ASP A 78 -18.72 -2.37 8.29
CA ASP A 78 -17.81 -2.56 9.43
C ASP A 78 -16.92 -1.33 9.72
N PHE A 79 -16.94 -0.33 8.83
CA PHE A 79 -16.15 0.90 8.94
C PHE A 79 -17.02 2.12 8.73
N ALA A 80 -16.68 3.21 9.43
CA ALA A 80 -17.29 4.52 9.28
C ALA A 80 -16.23 5.60 9.02
N VAL A 81 -16.64 6.71 8.41
CA VAL A 81 -15.79 7.90 8.27
C VAL A 81 -15.36 8.38 9.65
N GLY A 82 -14.06 8.61 9.85
CA GLY A 82 -13.44 8.97 11.12
C GLY A 82 -12.79 7.81 11.86
N ASP A 83 -13.01 6.56 11.44
CA ASP A 83 -12.36 5.41 12.07
C ASP A 83 -10.85 5.42 11.85
N ALA A 84 -10.08 5.14 12.90
CA ALA A 84 -8.65 4.91 12.82
C ALA A 84 -8.38 3.46 12.40
N VAL A 85 -7.62 3.28 11.34
CA VAL A 85 -7.34 1.97 10.75
C VAL A 85 -5.87 1.75 10.46
N VAL A 86 -5.47 0.48 10.43
CA VAL A 86 -4.17 0.03 9.93
C VAL A 86 -4.36 -1.02 8.85
N SER A 87 -3.43 -1.06 7.89
CA SER A 87 -3.44 -2.09 6.86
C SER A 87 -3.00 -3.45 7.40
N THR A 88 -3.38 -4.52 6.69
CA THR A 88 -2.81 -5.86 6.89
C THR A 88 -1.76 -6.12 5.84
N PHE A 89 -0.70 -6.87 6.20
CA PHE A 89 0.40 -7.20 5.27
C PHE A 89 -0.07 -8.09 4.11
N PHE A 90 -1.02 -9.01 4.39
CA PHE A 90 -1.62 -9.89 3.37
C PHE A 90 -3.09 -9.55 3.15
N PRO A 91 -3.41 -8.58 2.30
CA PRO A 91 -4.79 -8.09 2.14
C PRO A 91 -5.75 -9.14 1.56
N TYR A 92 -5.23 -10.20 0.96
CA TYR A 92 -6.03 -11.29 0.37
C TYR A 92 -6.04 -12.58 1.21
N TRP A 93 -5.53 -12.53 2.43
CA TRP A 93 -5.60 -13.63 3.40
C TRP A 93 -6.46 -13.19 4.58
N LEU A 94 -7.75 -13.48 4.52
CA LEU A 94 -8.72 -13.01 5.51
C LEU A 94 -8.77 -13.90 6.74
N ASP A 95 -8.72 -15.23 6.56
CA ASP A 95 -8.76 -16.19 7.66
C ASP A 95 -8.23 -17.59 7.22
N GLY A 96 -8.12 -18.48 8.16
CA GLY A 96 -7.84 -19.92 7.96
C GLY A 96 -6.50 -20.20 7.31
N ALA A 97 -6.45 -21.27 6.49
CA ALA A 97 -5.25 -21.68 5.78
C ALA A 97 -4.90 -20.68 4.68
N THR A 98 -3.60 -20.51 4.42
CA THR A 98 -3.10 -19.57 3.39
C THR A 98 -3.72 -19.87 2.03
N PRO A 99 -4.48 -18.94 1.43
CA PRO A 99 -5.04 -19.14 0.11
C PRO A 99 -3.96 -19.09 -0.97
N PRO A 100 -4.14 -19.76 -2.13
CA PRO A 100 -3.24 -19.62 -3.26
C PRO A 100 -3.07 -18.15 -3.67
N GLY A 101 -1.82 -17.73 -3.88
CA GLY A 101 -1.52 -16.36 -4.32
C GLY A 101 -1.58 -15.27 -3.23
N ALA A 102 -1.76 -15.62 -1.95
CA ALA A 102 -1.77 -14.66 -0.84
C ALA A 102 -0.50 -13.80 -0.80
N PHE A 103 0.65 -14.34 -1.18
CA PHE A 103 1.95 -13.66 -1.16
C PHE A 103 2.27 -12.86 -2.44
N THR A 104 1.41 -12.88 -3.46
CA THR A 104 1.66 -12.22 -4.75
C THR A 104 1.15 -10.79 -4.83
N ARG A 105 0.38 -10.34 -3.85
CA ARG A 105 -0.25 -9.02 -3.79
C ARG A 105 0.04 -8.30 -2.48
N VAL A 106 1.28 -8.40 -2.02
CA VAL A 106 1.73 -7.66 -0.83
C VAL A 106 1.93 -6.20 -1.22
N PRO A 107 1.43 -5.25 -0.40
CA PRO A 107 1.67 -3.83 -0.62
C PRO A 107 3.17 -3.50 -0.64
N GLY A 108 3.59 -2.69 -1.59
CA GLY A 108 4.98 -2.30 -1.78
C GLY A 108 5.77 -3.18 -2.74
N ASP A 109 5.34 -4.43 -3.02
CA ASP A 109 5.97 -5.29 -4.02
C ASP A 109 5.01 -5.75 -5.12
N GLY A 110 4.02 -6.57 -4.80
CA GLY A 110 3.04 -7.10 -5.75
C GLY A 110 1.97 -6.09 -6.18
N ILE A 111 1.65 -5.15 -5.30
CA ILE A 111 0.77 -3.99 -5.56
C ILE A 111 1.41 -2.73 -4.99
N ASP A 112 0.90 -1.56 -5.37
CA ASP A 112 1.37 -0.29 -4.80
C ASP A 112 1.13 -0.23 -3.29
N GLY A 113 2.17 0.25 -2.59
CA GLY A 113 2.18 0.36 -1.14
C GLY A 113 1.72 1.73 -0.62
N TYR A 114 2.17 2.05 0.58
CA TYR A 114 1.64 3.17 1.36
C TYR A 114 2.59 4.39 1.42
N ALA A 115 3.68 4.45 0.63
CA ALA A 115 4.53 5.64 0.54
C ALA A 115 3.86 6.75 -0.30
N ARG A 116 2.67 7.17 0.13
CA ARG A 116 1.83 8.21 -0.51
C ARG A 116 0.92 8.90 0.51
N GLU A 117 0.39 10.07 0.10
CA GLU A 117 -0.66 10.78 0.86
C GLU A 117 -2.00 10.07 0.82
#